data_1aba59aff8e381e7c9b4c8683197d396
#
_entry.id   1aba59aff8e381e7c9b4c8683197d396
#
_cell.length_a   1.000
_cell.length_b   1.000
_cell.length_c   1.000
_cell.angle_alpha   90.00
_cell.angle_beta   90.00
_cell.angle_gamma   90.00
#
_symmetry.space_group_name_H-M   'P 1'
#
loop_
_entity.id
_entity.type
_entity.pdbx_description
1 polymer ?
#
loop_
_entity_poly.entity_id
_entity_poly.type
_entity_poly.pdbx_seq_one_letter_code
_entity_poly.pdbx_strand_id
1 'polypeptide(L)'
;MSSYLIRSVAMAGTLVLLGAGRLPAQRGPAVVVVTAVVEREVTAGHTFVGTVEPLKKATIGSAVDGRVVEFPVEEGERISGKQPLARLLTQTIQLELKAAEGELAFRRELLNELKNGTRPGEIAQLQARLLAAQANRDFQVARRQRFTTLAKRGTVTEDDLARVVAAAITAEREYDDARAGHQLAVMGPRKEKLVQAAARLAVQQAIVDKLKDQISKHTIISRFDGYVTIRHAEVGEWVSRGDPVVEIVSIDQVDVKTFVLESHVPHLRLGTPVRVEIAALPQQVLTGTLVAIVPQADTRSRTFPVKIRVANTITAGVPLIKAGMLARVTLPTGSRKKALLVPKDALVLGGVRPTVFVVVPDRKDPKKSTVRPVSVDLGVASGRLIQVSGAIQVGQQVVVQGNERLRPGQQVVTRPASVAVPAETPGAARTKR
;
A
#
# COMPACT_ATOMS: atom_id res chain seq x y z
N MET A 1 -26.40 86.62 28.44
CA MET A 1 -27.38 86.77 29.54
C MET A 1 -26.87 85.98 30.71
N SER A 2 -26.50 86.66 31.66
CA SER A 2 -26.71 86.65 33.11
C SER A 2 -25.91 85.54 33.83
N SER A 3 -24.86 85.88 34.51
CA SER A 3 -24.63 86.65 35.79
C SER A 3 -25.04 85.83 37.00
N TYR A 4 -24.18 85.53 37.93
CA TYR A 4 -23.88 86.13 39.26
C TYR A 4 -23.11 85.06 40.09
N LEU A 5 -21.90 85.27 40.54
CA LEU A 5 -21.44 86.12 41.69
C LEU A 5 -21.63 85.51 43.09
N ILE A 6 -20.48 85.43 43.84
CA ILE A 6 -20.29 85.76 45.26
C ILE A 6 -20.37 84.51 46.21
N ARG A 7 -19.51 84.22 47.14
CA ARG A 7 -18.58 84.97 48.06
C ARG A 7 -17.72 83.95 48.83
N SER A 8 -16.49 84.36 49.06
CA SER A 8 -15.55 84.20 50.13
C SER A 8 -16.06 83.78 51.50
N VAL A 9 -15.41 82.82 52.15
CA VAL A 9 -14.98 82.98 53.58
C VAL A 9 -13.68 82.23 53.79
N ALA A 10 -12.69 82.94 54.26
CA ALA A 10 -11.41 82.47 54.75
C ALA A 10 -11.55 81.89 56.16
N MET A 11 -10.89 80.75 56.44
CA MET A 11 -10.56 80.40 57.84
C MET A 11 -9.24 79.65 57.82
N ALA A 12 -8.29 80.24 58.51
CA ALA A 12 -6.96 79.74 58.79
C ALA A 12 -7.00 78.50 59.68
N GLY A 13 -6.30 77.47 59.31
CA GLY A 13 -6.14 76.25 60.12
C GLY A 13 -4.73 75.65 59.93
N THR A 14 -4.04 75.67 60.99
CA THR A 14 -2.64 75.34 61.32
C THR A 14 -2.07 74.12 60.62
N LEU A 15 -0.93 74.29 59.92
CA LEU A 15 -0.10 73.30 59.29
C LEU A 15 0.70 72.50 60.33
N VAL A 16 0.32 71.19 60.55
CA VAL A 16 1.20 70.26 61.26
C VAL A 16 1.83 69.33 60.20
N LEU A 17 3.13 69.60 59.88
CA LEU A 17 3.97 68.71 59.11
C LEU A 17 4.28 67.42 59.91
N LEU A 18 3.59 66.37 59.70
CA LEU A 18 4.00 64.98 60.01
C LEU A 18 4.88 64.47 58.87
N GLY A 19 6.17 64.43 59.07
CA GLY A 19 7.16 63.78 58.23
C GLY A 19 6.90 62.30 58.17
N ALA A 20 6.20 61.79 57.10
CA ALA A 20 6.10 60.38 56.77
C ALA A 20 7.45 59.92 56.24
N GLY A 21 8.30 59.37 57.11
CA GLY A 21 9.49 58.64 56.74
C GLY A 21 9.07 57.46 55.87
N ARG A 22 9.45 57.48 54.59
CA ARG A 22 9.37 56.30 53.73
C ARG A 22 10.26 55.20 54.29
N LEU A 23 9.69 54.24 55.01
CA LEU A 23 10.36 53.00 55.34
C LEU A 23 10.69 52.30 53.98
N PRO A 24 11.94 51.92 53.75
CA PRO A 24 12.26 51.10 52.59
C PRO A 24 11.57 49.73 52.82
N ALA A 25 10.60 49.36 51.98
CA ALA A 25 10.02 48.05 52.00
C ALA A 25 11.15 47.02 51.76
N GLN A 26 11.62 46.40 52.83
CA GLN A 26 12.50 45.22 52.73
C GLN A 26 11.71 44.11 52.02
N ARG A 27 11.84 44.08 50.70
CA ARG A 27 11.39 42.91 49.93
C ARG A 27 12.28 41.75 50.35
N GLY A 28 11.69 40.76 51.03
CA GLY A 28 12.37 39.51 51.35
C GLY A 28 12.98 38.87 50.07
N PRO A 29 13.96 37.97 50.21
CA PRO A 29 14.63 37.36 49.08
C PRO A 29 13.61 36.75 48.13
N ALA A 30 13.72 36.99 46.81
CA ALA A 30 12.79 36.50 45.78
C ALA A 30 12.88 34.97 45.73
N VAL A 31 11.72 34.28 45.76
CA VAL A 31 11.66 32.84 45.59
C VAL A 31 11.68 32.52 44.09
N VAL A 32 12.64 31.72 43.69
CA VAL A 32 12.84 31.33 42.28
C VAL A 32 12.87 29.81 42.13
N VAL A 33 12.37 29.32 40.99
CA VAL A 33 12.47 27.90 40.64
C VAL A 33 13.69 27.69 39.78
N VAL A 34 14.51 26.69 40.12
CA VAL A 34 15.79 26.43 39.48
C VAL A 34 15.86 25.00 38.89
N THR A 35 16.64 24.86 37.84
CA THR A 35 16.98 23.55 37.27
C THR A 35 18.47 23.51 36.91
N ALA A 36 19.02 22.29 36.80
CA ALA A 36 20.43 22.13 36.43
C ALA A 36 20.63 22.23 34.91
N VAL A 37 21.73 22.85 34.50
CA VAL A 37 22.23 22.78 33.11
C VAL A 37 22.66 21.37 32.81
N VAL A 38 22.14 20.78 31.76
CA VAL A 38 22.46 19.41 31.33
C VAL A 38 23.29 19.42 30.05
N GLU A 39 24.27 18.54 29.98
CA GLU A 39 24.99 18.31 28.74
C GLU A 39 24.33 17.11 28.02
N ARG A 40 23.91 17.31 26.79
CA ARG A 40 23.38 16.25 25.92
C ARG A 40 23.93 16.38 24.52
N GLU A 41 23.96 15.25 23.80
CA GLU A 41 24.23 15.27 22.37
C GLU A 41 23.07 15.90 21.63
N VAL A 42 23.33 16.94 20.89
CA VAL A 42 22.38 17.59 19.97
C VAL A 42 22.88 17.46 18.54
N THR A 43 21.96 17.28 17.63
CA THR A 43 22.27 17.26 16.19
C THR A 43 21.68 18.52 15.58
N ALA A 44 22.50 19.28 14.89
CA ALA A 44 22.00 20.43 14.12
C ALA A 44 21.07 19.93 13.01
N GLY A 45 19.86 20.45 12.96
CA GLY A 45 18.92 20.17 11.89
C GLY A 45 18.97 21.27 10.83
N HIS A 46 19.03 20.88 9.55
CA HIS A 46 18.83 21.82 8.45
C HIS A 46 17.44 21.59 7.85
N THR A 47 16.80 22.69 7.47
CA THR A 47 15.48 22.63 6.83
C THR A 47 15.67 22.64 5.32
N PHE A 48 15.10 21.63 4.68
CA PHE A 48 15.08 21.47 3.24
C PHE A 48 13.67 21.67 2.72
N VAL A 49 13.57 22.22 1.51
CA VAL A 49 12.29 22.33 0.81
C VAL A 49 12.12 21.09 -0.05
N GLY A 50 10.92 20.55 -0.06
CA GLY A 50 10.54 19.39 -0.84
C GLY A 50 9.13 19.49 -1.38
N THR A 51 8.76 18.54 -2.24
CA THR A 51 7.44 18.42 -2.82
C THR A 51 6.80 17.13 -2.36
N VAL A 52 5.52 17.17 -2.09
CA VAL A 52 4.70 16.00 -1.76
C VAL A 52 4.45 15.19 -3.03
N GLU A 53 4.89 13.94 -3.04
CA GLU A 53 4.61 12.96 -4.09
C GLU A 53 3.60 11.92 -3.57
N PRO A 54 2.70 11.40 -4.41
CA PRO A 54 1.83 10.31 -4.01
C PRO A 54 2.66 9.03 -3.78
N LEU A 55 2.19 8.16 -2.90
CA LEU A 55 2.86 6.87 -2.64
C LEU A 55 2.90 5.99 -3.90
N LYS A 56 1.81 6.00 -4.67
CA LYS A 56 1.69 5.33 -5.97
C LYS A 56 1.00 6.26 -6.94
N LYS A 57 1.49 6.27 -8.17
CA LYS A 57 0.87 6.94 -9.30
C LYS A 57 0.85 5.95 -10.46
N ALA A 58 -0.29 5.78 -11.10
CA ALA A 58 -0.42 4.93 -12.26
C ALA A 58 -1.37 5.52 -13.28
N THR A 59 -0.95 5.49 -14.53
CA THR A 59 -1.82 5.73 -15.68
C THR A 59 -2.33 4.37 -16.17
N ILE A 60 -3.62 4.15 -16.07
CA ILE A 60 -4.27 2.91 -16.48
C ILE A 60 -4.72 3.08 -17.92
N GLY A 61 -4.16 2.25 -18.79
CA GLY A 61 -4.52 2.21 -20.21
C GLY A 61 -5.47 1.06 -20.53
N SER A 62 -6.04 1.11 -21.74
CA SER A 62 -6.84 0.04 -22.29
C SER A 62 -5.97 -1.16 -22.68
N ALA A 63 -6.42 -2.37 -22.35
CA ALA A 63 -5.78 -3.62 -22.77
C ALA A 63 -6.27 -4.12 -24.15
N VAL A 64 -7.35 -3.53 -24.66
CA VAL A 64 -8.05 -3.89 -25.90
C VAL A 64 -8.55 -2.64 -26.61
N ASP A 65 -8.85 -2.78 -27.89
CA ASP A 65 -9.46 -1.71 -28.69
C ASP A 65 -10.96 -1.69 -28.47
N GLY A 66 -11.56 -0.50 -28.40
CA GLY A 66 -13.01 -0.40 -28.26
C GLY A 66 -13.51 1.02 -27.99
N ARG A 67 -14.81 1.21 -28.16
CA ARG A 67 -15.48 2.47 -27.85
C ARG A 67 -15.91 2.48 -26.37
N VAL A 68 -15.64 3.55 -25.67
CA VAL A 68 -16.09 3.78 -24.28
C VAL A 68 -17.61 3.94 -24.27
N VAL A 69 -18.31 3.10 -23.53
CA VAL A 69 -19.78 3.17 -23.36
C VAL A 69 -20.20 3.68 -22.00
N GLU A 70 -19.36 3.50 -21.00
CA GLU A 70 -19.64 3.93 -19.63
C GLU A 70 -18.34 4.35 -18.93
N PHE A 71 -18.43 5.44 -18.17
CA PHE A 71 -17.33 5.97 -17.37
C PHE A 71 -17.87 6.33 -15.98
N PRO A 72 -17.95 5.36 -15.04
CA PRO A 72 -18.68 5.51 -13.78
C PRO A 72 -17.92 6.29 -12.70
N VAL A 73 -16.75 6.86 -13.01
CA VAL A 73 -15.92 7.59 -12.05
C VAL A 73 -15.60 8.99 -12.53
N GLU A 74 -15.47 9.94 -11.58
CA GLU A 74 -15.14 11.34 -11.87
C GLU A 74 -13.77 11.73 -11.32
N GLU A 75 -13.19 12.83 -11.84
CA GLU A 75 -11.95 13.39 -11.32
C GLU A 75 -12.14 13.87 -9.87
N GLY A 76 -11.18 13.54 -9.01
CA GLY A 76 -11.26 13.81 -7.58
C GLY A 76 -11.97 12.73 -6.77
N GLU A 77 -12.66 11.78 -7.41
CA GLU A 77 -13.35 10.70 -6.73
C GLU A 77 -12.40 9.70 -6.10
N ARG A 78 -12.75 9.20 -4.92
CA ARG A 78 -12.06 8.10 -4.26
C ARG A 78 -12.54 6.77 -4.81
N ILE A 79 -11.61 5.95 -5.26
CA ILE A 79 -11.86 4.63 -5.82
C ILE A 79 -11.21 3.52 -5.01
N SER A 80 -11.82 2.35 -5.04
CA SER A 80 -11.29 1.13 -4.43
C SER A 80 -10.57 0.26 -5.46
N GLY A 81 -9.65 -0.58 -5.00
CA GLY A 81 -9.03 -1.59 -5.84
C GLY A 81 -10.05 -2.54 -6.47
N LYS A 82 -9.88 -2.83 -7.76
CA LYS A 82 -10.79 -3.61 -8.62
C LYS A 82 -12.11 -2.90 -8.98
N GLN A 83 -12.34 -1.66 -8.56
CA GLN A 83 -13.50 -0.88 -9.00
C GLN A 83 -13.41 -0.64 -10.52
N PRO A 84 -14.52 -0.79 -11.27
CA PRO A 84 -14.60 -0.41 -12.67
C PRO A 84 -14.37 1.10 -12.85
N LEU A 85 -13.49 1.47 -13.76
CA LEU A 85 -13.16 2.86 -14.10
C LEU A 85 -13.81 3.27 -15.42
N ALA A 86 -13.79 2.36 -16.40
CA ALA A 86 -14.43 2.54 -17.68
C ALA A 86 -14.88 1.19 -18.25
N ARG A 87 -15.92 1.19 -19.07
CA ARG A 87 -16.38 0.02 -19.81
C ARG A 87 -16.37 0.31 -21.30
N LEU A 88 -15.84 -0.63 -22.05
CA LEU A 88 -15.83 -0.58 -23.51
C LEU A 88 -16.99 -1.42 -24.06
N LEU A 89 -17.37 -1.12 -25.30
CA LEU A 89 -18.44 -1.84 -26.02
C LEU A 89 -18.06 -3.30 -26.23
N THR A 90 -18.91 -4.22 -25.72
CA THR A 90 -18.66 -5.68 -25.79
C THR A 90 -19.64 -6.43 -26.67
N GLN A 91 -20.58 -5.75 -27.33
CA GLN A 91 -21.68 -6.39 -28.02
C GLN A 91 -21.22 -7.38 -29.09
N THR A 92 -20.29 -7.00 -29.95
CA THR A 92 -19.75 -7.86 -31.02
C THR A 92 -19.06 -9.10 -30.44
N ILE A 93 -18.16 -8.90 -29.49
CA ILE A 93 -17.40 -10.02 -28.89
C ILE A 93 -18.30 -10.95 -28.05
N GLN A 94 -19.41 -10.46 -27.48
CA GLN A 94 -20.40 -11.30 -26.82
C GLN A 94 -21.14 -12.21 -27.81
N LEU A 95 -21.45 -11.71 -29.02
CA LEU A 95 -22.01 -12.53 -30.08
C LEU A 95 -21.02 -13.61 -30.57
N GLU A 96 -19.75 -13.24 -30.71
CA GLU A 96 -18.68 -14.18 -31.03
C GLU A 96 -18.53 -15.27 -29.94
N LEU A 97 -18.57 -14.86 -28.67
CA LEU A 97 -18.54 -15.81 -27.55
C LEU A 97 -19.72 -16.79 -27.62
N LYS A 98 -20.92 -16.29 -27.85
CA LYS A 98 -22.12 -17.16 -27.95
C LYS A 98 -22.01 -18.14 -29.11
N ALA A 99 -21.49 -17.73 -30.25
CA ALA A 99 -21.23 -18.64 -31.39
C ALA A 99 -20.17 -19.69 -31.02
N ALA A 100 -19.07 -19.29 -30.38
CA ALA A 100 -18.02 -20.20 -29.95
C ALA A 100 -18.48 -21.20 -28.87
N GLU A 101 -19.36 -20.78 -27.97
CA GLU A 101 -19.99 -21.64 -26.96
C GLU A 101 -20.93 -22.67 -27.62
N GLY A 102 -21.67 -22.29 -28.68
CA GLY A 102 -22.46 -23.22 -29.48
C GLY A 102 -21.60 -24.28 -30.15
N GLU A 103 -20.49 -23.89 -30.78
CA GLU A 103 -19.55 -24.84 -31.35
C GLU A 103 -18.90 -25.75 -30.30
N LEU A 104 -18.59 -25.21 -29.13
CA LEU A 104 -18.08 -25.99 -27.99
C LEU A 104 -19.07 -27.08 -27.57
N ALA A 105 -20.34 -26.72 -27.45
CA ALA A 105 -21.40 -27.68 -27.15
C ALA A 105 -21.50 -28.78 -28.22
N PHE A 106 -21.46 -28.41 -29.50
CA PHE A 106 -21.44 -29.38 -30.61
C PHE A 106 -20.26 -30.35 -30.52
N ARG A 107 -19.03 -29.85 -30.30
CA ARG A 107 -17.84 -30.71 -30.15
C ARG A 107 -17.91 -31.61 -28.94
N ARG A 108 -18.53 -31.15 -27.86
CA ARG A 108 -18.74 -31.96 -26.65
C ARG A 108 -19.68 -33.14 -26.94
N GLU A 109 -20.80 -32.88 -27.61
CA GLU A 109 -21.75 -33.94 -27.94
C GLU A 109 -21.16 -34.93 -28.95
N LEU A 110 -20.39 -34.49 -29.93
CA LEU A 110 -19.66 -35.36 -30.84
C LEU A 110 -18.67 -36.28 -30.09
N LEU A 111 -17.96 -35.78 -29.12
CA LEU A 111 -17.10 -36.61 -28.27
C LEU A 111 -17.91 -37.62 -27.45
N ASN A 112 -19.05 -37.17 -26.89
CA ASN A 112 -19.95 -38.05 -26.14
C ASN A 112 -20.53 -39.16 -27.01
N GLU A 113 -20.96 -38.85 -28.23
CA GLU A 113 -21.40 -39.84 -29.22
C GLU A 113 -20.32 -40.92 -29.47
N LEU A 114 -19.08 -40.48 -29.74
CA LEU A 114 -17.96 -41.38 -29.92
C LEU A 114 -17.65 -42.21 -28.66
N LYS A 115 -17.76 -41.62 -27.46
CA LYS A 115 -17.55 -42.36 -26.21
C LYS A 115 -18.63 -43.41 -25.95
N ASN A 116 -19.86 -43.07 -26.26
CA ASN A 116 -20.98 -44.02 -26.12
C ASN A 116 -20.87 -45.17 -27.10
N GLY A 117 -20.20 -45.00 -28.25
CA GLY A 117 -19.95 -46.03 -29.23
C GLY A 117 -21.22 -46.56 -29.91
N THR A 118 -21.23 -47.85 -30.30
CA THR A 118 -22.33 -48.49 -30.95
C THR A 118 -23.54 -48.63 -30.02
N ARG A 119 -24.73 -48.34 -30.50
CA ARG A 119 -25.95 -48.39 -29.69
C ARG A 119 -26.20 -49.80 -29.14
N PRO A 120 -26.68 -49.95 -27.89
CA PRO A 120 -26.95 -51.28 -27.30
C PRO A 120 -27.85 -52.20 -28.15
N GLY A 121 -28.84 -51.61 -28.85
CA GLY A 121 -29.70 -52.34 -29.76
C GLY A 121 -28.98 -52.90 -30.97
N GLU A 122 -28.02 -52.21 -31.55
CA GLU A 122 -27.21 -52.68 -32.68
C GLU A 122 -26.26 -53.78 -32.21
N ILE A 123 -25.68 -53.69 -31.02
CA ILE A 123 -24.86 -54.78 -30.43
C ILE A 123 -25.70 -56.04 -30.22
N ALA A 124 -26.92 -55.91 -29.67
CA ALA A 124 -27.82 -57.00 -29.47
C ALA A 124 -28.22 -57.70 -30.81
N GLN A 125 -28.45 -56.92 -31.87
CA GLN A 125 -28.72 -57.45 -33.21
C GLN A 125 -27.54 -58.26 -33.78
N LEU A 126 -26.30 -57.70 -33.63
CA LEU A 126 -25.09 -58.42 -34.07
C LEU A 126 -24.83 -59.69 -33.25
N GLN A 127 -25.10 -59.62 -31.94
CA GLN A 127 -25.04 -60.82 -31.09
C GLN A 127 -26.01 -61.91 -31.51
N ALA A 128 -27.26 -61.56 -31.86
CA ALA A 128 -28.25 -62.55 -32.37
C ALA A 128 -27.79 -63.18 -33.70
N ARG A 129 -27.19 -62.37 -34.61
CA ARG A 129 -26.58 -62.88 -35.84
C ARG A 129 -25.44 -63.86 -35.58
N LEU A 130 -24.55 -63.53 -34.63
CA LEU A 130 -23.45 -64.40 -34.21
C LEU A 130 -23.97 -65.75 -33.67
N LEU A 131 -24.98 -65.75 -32.80
CA LEU A 131 -25.57 -66.93 -32.25
C LEU A 131 -26.22 -67.81 -33.34
N ALA A 132 -26.91 -67.22 -34.33
CA ALA A 132 -27.47 -67.90 -35.47
C ALA A 132 -26.39 -68.57 -36.37
N ALA A 133 -25.33 -67.85 -36.69
CA ALA A 133 -24.20 -68.37 -37.45
C ALA A 133 -23.46 -69.48 -36.68
N GLN A 134 -23.34 -69.37 -35.36
CA GLN A 134 -22.75 -70.37 -34.49
C GLN A 134 -23.58 -71.70 -34.56
N ALA A 135 -24.89 -71.61 -34.43
CA ALA A 135 -25.76 -72.77 -34.52
C ALA A 135 -25.66 -73.45 -35.90
N ASN A 136 -25.64 -72.69 -37.00
CA ASN A 136 -25.46 -73.26 -38.36
C ASN A 136 -24.08 -73.94 -38.50
N ARG A 137 -22.99 -73.26 -38.05
CA ARG A 137 -21.65 -73.89 -38.07
C ARG A 137 -21.62 -75.17 -37.32
N ASP A 138 -22.16 -75.26 -36.10
CA ASP A 138 -22.13 -76.44 -35.25
C ASP A 138 -22.90 -77.60 -35.91
N PHE A 139 -24.04 -77.30 -36.55
CA PHE A 139 -24.80 -78.29 -37.31
C PHE A 139 -23.99 -78.82 -38.51
N GLN A 140 -23.40 -77.97 -39.33
CA GLN A 140 -22.63 -78.35 -40.52
C GLN A 140 -21.36 -79.13 -40.15
N VAL A 141 -20.66 -78.75 -39.10
CA VAL A 141 -19.47 -79.41 -38.55
C VAL A 141 -19.87 -80.87 -38.09
N ALA A 142 -20.94 -81.01 -37.33
CA ALA A 142 -21.43 -82.28 -36.89
C ALA A 142 -21.85 -83.14 -38.09
N ARG A 143 -22.49 -82.56 -39.13
CA ARG A 143 -22.84 -83.23 -40.36
C ARG A 143 -21.60 -83.73 -41.12
N ARG A 144 -20.54 -82.85 -41.26
CA ARG A 144 -19.27 -83.27 -41.88
C ARG A 144 -18.62 -84.40 -41.13
N GLN A 145 -18.58 -84.40 -39.79
CA GLN A 145 -18.01 -85.50 -39.02
C GLN A 145 -18.73 -86.81 -39.28
N ARG A 146 -20.08 -86.80 -39.31
CA ARG A 146 -20.92 -88.04 -39.66
C ARG A 146 -20.60 -88.52 -41.06
N PHE A 147 -20.59 -87.64 -42.10
CA PHE A 147 -20.34 -88.03 -43.49
C PHE A 147 -18.90 -88.50 -43.68
N THR A 148 -17.90 -87.91 -43.01
CA THR A 148 -16.53 -88.41 -43.02
C THR A 148 -16.45 -89.88 -42.48
N THR A 149 -17.19 -90.17 -41.41
CA THR A 149 -17.24 -91.52 -40.86
C THR A 149 -17.93 -92.48 -41.81
N LEU A 150 -19.02 -92.11 -42.49
CA LEU A 150 -19.75 -92.92 -43.46
C LEU A 150 -18.91 -93.15 -44.75
N ALA A 151 -18.16 -92.19 -45.22
CA ALA A 151 -17.25 -92.30 -46.36
C ALA A 151 -16.13 -93.33 -46.09
N LYS A 152 -15.57 -93.37 -44.88
CA LYS A 152 -14.61 -94.40 -44.44
C LYS A 152 -15.21 -95.81 -44.51
N ARG A 153 -16.56 -95.98 -44.47
CA ARG A 153 -17.31 -97.24 -44.59
C ARG A 153 -17.78 -97.52 -46.01
N GLY A 154 -17.45 -96.65 -47.00
CA GLY A 154 -17.86 -96.83 -48.41
C GLY A 154 -19.36 -96.60 -48.70
N THR A 155 -20.10 -95.88 -47.78
CA THR A 155 -21.58 -95.74 -47.86
C THR A 155 -22.04 -94.39 -48.42
N VAL A 156 -21.13 -93.46 -48.79
CA VAL A 156 -21.41 -92.16 -49.42
C VAL A 156 -20.42 -91.88 -50.55
N THR A 157 -20.82 -91.05 -51.55
CA THR A 157 -19.98 -90.70 -52.70
C THR A 157 -18.96 -89.62 -52.33
N GLU A 158 -17.83 -89.58 -53.06
CA GLU A 158 -16.83 -88.50 -52.86
C GLU A 158 -17.43 -87.13 -53.11
N ASP A 159 -18.34 -86.95 -54.05
CA ASP A 159 -19.05 -85.73 -54.37
C ASP A 159 -19.96 -85.27 -53.22
N ASP A 160 -20.69 -86.22 -52.58
CA ASP A 160 -21.48 -85.90 -51.40
C ASP A 160 -20.62 -85.43 -50.19
N LEU A 161 -19.49 -86.11 -49.98
CA LEU A 161 -18.55 -85.69 -48.95
C LEU A 161 -17.99 -84.28 -49.24
N ALA A 162 -17.58 -84.05 -50.53
CA ALA A 162 -17.05 -82.74 -50.94
C ALA A 162 -18.07 -81.62 -50.74
N ARG A 163 -19.36 -81.82 -51.05
CA ARG A 163 -20.46 -80.87 -50.82
C ARG A 163 -20.65 -80.56 -49.32
N VAL A 164 -20.63 -81.59 -48.48
CA VAL A 164 -20.79 -81.41 -47.02
C VAL A 164 -19.53 -80.71 -46.43
N VAL A 165 -18.34 -81.00 -46.87
CA VAL A 165 -17.12 -80.36 -46.49
C VAL A 165 -17.17 -78.87 -46.89
N ALA A 166 -17.53 -78.55 -48.14
CA ALA A 166 -17.69 -77.21 -48.63
C ALA A 166 -18.71 -76.41 -47.79
N ALA A 167 -19.88 -77.00 -47.50
CA ALA A 167 -20.93 -76.40 -46.66
C ALA A 167 -20.41 -76.07 -45.22
N ALA A 168 -19.62 -77.00 -44.65
CA ALA A 168 -19.05 -76.80 -43.33
C ALA A 168 -18.03 -75.67 -43.31
N ILE A 169 -17.18 -75.57 -44.35
CA ILE A 169 -16.21 -74.44 -44.50
C ILE A 169 -16.95 -73.11 -44.66
N THR A 170 -17.98 -73.06 -45.48
CA THR A 170 -18.78 -71.83 -45.65
C THR A 170 -19.38 -71.36 -44.33
N ALA A 171 -20.04 -72.30 -43.58
CA ALA A 171 -20.63 -71.96 -42.28
C ALA A 171 -19.61 -71.52 -41.23
N GLU A 172 -18.39 -72.07 -41.29
CA GLU A 172 -17.28 -71.60 -40.43
C GLU A 172 -16.85 -70.19 -40.75
N ARG A 173 -16.77 -69.83 -42.05
CA ARG A 173 -16.45 -68.43 -42.46
C ARG A 173 -17.56 -67.44 -42.13
N GLU A 174 -18.83 -67.85 -42.29
CA GLU A 174 -19.97 -67.02 -41.86
C GLU A 174 -19.97 -66.77 -40.35
N TYR A 175 -19.61 -67.74 -39.52
CA TYR A 175 -19.42 -67.56 -38.09
C TYR A 175 -18.27 -66.65 -37.76
N ASP A 176 -17.11 -66.80 -38.41
CA ASP A 176 -15.94 -65.94 -38.21
C ASP A 176 -16.27 -64.50 -38.55
N ASP A 177 -16.98 -64.22 -39.65
CA ASP A 177 -17.44 -62.91 -40.08
C ASP A 177 -18.40 -62.26 -39.06
N ALA A 178 -19.44 -63.01 -38.66
CA ALA A 178 -20.41 -62.57 -37.67
C ALA A 178 -19.73 -62.28 -36.32
N ARG A 179 -18.75 -63.08 -35.91
CA ARG A 179 -17.98 -62.94 -34.71
C ARG A 179 -17.12 -61.65 -34.77
N ALA A 180 -16.41 -61.40 -35.87
CA ALA A 180 -15.61 -60.19 -36.08
C ALA A 180 -16.47 -58.92 -36.05
N GLY A 181 -17.66 -58.99 -36.74
CA GLY A 181 -18.59 -57.84 -36.72
C GLY A 181 -19.09 -57.49 -35.33
N HIS A 182 -19.48 -58.50 -34.53
CA HIS A 182 -19.90 -58.32 -33.14
C HIS A 182 -18.74 -57.74 -32.28
N GLN A 183 -17.54 -58.33 -32.41
CA GLN A 183 -16.36 -57.85 -31.68
C GLN A 183 -16.01 -56.35 -32.00
N LEU A 184 -16.07 -55.97 -33.27
CA LEU A 184 -15.84 -54.57 -33.68
C LEU A 184 -16.87 -53.62 -33.09
N ALA A 185 -18.14 -54.04 -33.07
CA ALA A 185 -19.20 -53.23 -32.46
C ALA A 185 -19.02 -53.04 -30.93
N VAL A 186 -18.61 -54.09 -30.24
CA VAL A 186 -18.34 -54.08 -28.80
C VAL A 186 -17.06 -53.26 -28.49
N MET A 187 -16.02 -53.37 -29.32
CA MET A 187 -14.78 -52.56 -29.16
C MET A 187 -15.03 -51.07 -29.33
N GLY A 188 -16.05 -50.69 -30.09
CA GLY A 188 -16.38 -49.29 -30.33
C GLY A 188 -15.36 -48.53 -31.21
N PRO A 189 -15.37 -47.20 -31.17
CA PRO A 189 -14.49 -46.36 -31.98
C PRO A 189 -13.02 -46.56 -31.63
N ARG A 190 -12.16 -46.41 -32.60
CA ARG A 190 -10.69 -46.45 -32.40
C ARG A 190 -10.26 -45.37 -31.42
N LYS A 191 -9.27 -45.67 -30.54
CA LYS A 191 -8.71 -44.73 -29.54
C LYS A 191 -8.24 -43.44 -30.16
N GLU A 192 -7.67 -43.52 -31.36
CA GLU A 192 -7.18 -42.34 -32.10
C GLU A 192 -8.31 -41.34 -32.43
N LYS A 193 -9.51 -41.86 -32.79
CA LYS A 193 -10.70 -41.01 -33.04
C LYS A 193 -11.16 -40.29 -31.77
N LEU A 194 -11.16 -40.99 -30.64
CA LEU A 194 -11.48 -40.37 -29.33
C LEU A 194 -10.48 -39.29 -28.94
N VAL A 195 -9.17 -39.57 -29.11
CA VAL A 195 -8.11 -38.59 -28.83
C VAL A 195 -8.23 -37.34 -29.75
N GLN A 196 -8.50 -37.57 -31.04
CA GLN A 196 -8.71 -36.46 -31.99
C GLN A 196 -9.94 -35.63 -31.63
N ALA A 197 -11.06 -36.24 -31.27
CA ALA A 197 -12.27 -35.54 -30.86
C ALA A 197 -12.05 -34.77 -29.54
N ALA A 198 -11.35 -35.35 -28.57
CA ALA A 198 -10.98 -34.70 -27.33
C ALA A 198 -10.04 -33.50 -27.57
N ALA A 199 -9.06 -33.63 -28.45
CA ALA A 199 -8.17 -32.51 -28.83
C ALA A 199 -8.94 -31.36 -29.48
N ARG A 200 -9.89 -31.67 -30.41
CA ARG A 200 -10.75 -30.63 -31.02
C ARG A 200 -11.62 -29.92 -30.01
N LEU A 201 -12.17 -30.65 -29.04
CA LEU A 201 -12.91 -30.06 -27.92
C LEU A 201 -12.03 -29.12 -27.10
N ALA A 202 -10.80 -29.53 -26.77
CA ALA A 202 -9.86 -28.70 -26.00
C ALA A 202 -9.47 -27.41 -26.74
N VAL A 203 -9.26 -27.48 -28.05
CA VAL A 203 -9.00 -26.29 -28.88
C VAL A 203 -10.18 -25.31 -28.84
N GLN A 204 -11.41 -25.82 -28.98
CA GLN A 204 -12.60 -24.98 -28.95
C GLN A 204 -12.82 -24.37 -27.54
N GLN A 205 -12.54 -25.09 -26.47
CA GLN A 205 -12.58 -24.58 -25.11
C GLN A 205 -11.60 -23.40 -24.95
N ALA A 206 -10.38 -23.54 -25.47
CA ALA A 206 -9.38 -22.45 -25.41
C ALA A 206 -9.83 -21.19 -26.18
N ILE A 207 -10.59 -21.37 -27.29
CA ILE A 207 -11.17 -20.23 -28.01
C ILE A 207 -12.23 -19.51 -27.15
N VAL A 208 -13.12 -20.25 -26.51
CA VAL A 208 -14.12 -19.69 -25.57
C VAL A 208 -13.44 -18.95 -24.43
N ASP A 209 -12.41 -19.54 -23.83
CA ASP A 209 -11.67 -18.92 -22.71
C ASP A 209 -10.95 -17.65 -23.15
N LYS A 210 -10.37 -17.62 -24.36
CA LYS A 210 -9.77 -16.42 -24.96
C LYS A 210 -10.81 -15.29 -25.11
N LEU A 211 -12.01 -15.59 -25.61
CA LEU A 211 -13.07 -14.59 -25.78
C LEU A 211 -13.55 -14.05 -24.43
N LYS A 212 -13.68 -14.92 -23.43
CA LYS A 212 -14.02 -14.52 -22.05
C LYS A 212 -12.96 -13.59 -21.45
N ASP A 213 -11.68 -13.91 -21.63
CA ASP A 213 -10.56 -13.06 -21.21
C ASP A 213 -10.61 -11.67 -21.92
N GLN A 214 -10.86 -11.66 -23.23
CA GLN A 214 -11.01 -10.42 -23.98
C GLN A 214 -12.19 -9.59 -23.46
N ILE A 215 -13.36 -10.18 -23.20
CA ILE A 215 -14.52 -9.49 -22.61
C ILE A 215 -14.17 -8.90 -21.23
N SER A 216 -13.45 -9.64 -20.40
CA SER A 216 -13.03 -9.15 -19.09
C SER A 216 -12.13 -7.92 -19.19
N LYS A 217 -11.30 -7.85 -20.23
CA LYS A 217 -10.40 -6.71 -20.52
C LYS A 217 -11.12 -5.47 -21.05
N HIS A 218 -12.37 -5.61 -21.51
CA HIS A 218 -13.21 -4.46 -21.88
C HIS A 218 -13.73 -3.69 -20.65
N THR A 219 -13.59 -4.24 -19.44
CA THR A 219 -13.80 -3.50 -18.20
C THR A 219 -12.45 -3.09 -17.65
N ILE A 220 -12.17 -1.80 -17.69
CA ILE A 220 -10.94 -1.21 -17.17
C ILE A 220 -11.14 -1.02 -15.66
N ILE A 221 -10.25 -1.61 -14.84
CA ILE A 221 -10.38 -1.63 -13.39
C ILE A 221 -9.18 -0.99 -12.70
N SER A 222 -9.39 -0.42 -11.51
CA SER A 222 -8.31 0.03 -10.66
C SER A 222 -7.48 -1.14 -10.12
N ARG A 223 -6.17 -0.93 -9.95
CA ARG A 223 -5.24 -1.91 -9.36
C ARG A 223 -5.00 -1.71 -7.87
N PHE A 224 -5.33 -0.53 -7.34
CA PHE A 224 -5.15 -0.15 -5.94
C PHE A 224 -6.16 0.93 -5.54
N ASP A 225 -6.32 1.14 -4.24
CA ASP A 225 -7.15 2.20 -3.68
C ASP A 225 -6.49 3.56 -3.88
N GLY A 226 -7.26 4.55 -4.30
CA GLY A 226 -6.71 5.86 -4.59
C GLY A 226 -7.76 6.88 -5.03
N TYR A 227 -7.30 7.90 -5.72
CA TYR A 227 -8.11 8.99 -6.26
C TYR A 227 -7.87 9.13 -7.75
N VAL A 228 -8.91 9.37 -8.50
CA VAL A 228 -8.82 9.72 -9.93
C VAL A 228 -8.26 11.14 -10.05
N THR A 229 -7.19 11.30 -10.82
CA THR A 229 -6.59 12.62 -11.04
C THR A 229 -6.88 13.19 -12.42
N ILE A 230 -6.87 12.34 -13.44
CA ILE A 230 -7.10 12.74 -14.83
C ILE A 230 -7.90 11.65 -15.53
N ARG A 231 -8.90 12.07 -16.28
CA ARG A 231 -9.59 11.25 -17.28
C ARG A 231 -9.00 11.58 -18.64
N HIS A 232 -8.48 10.56 -19.32
CA HIS A 232 -7.88 10.71 -20.67
C HIS A 232 -8.84 10.33 -21.78
N ALA A 233 -10.01 9.75 -21.45
CA ALA A 233 -11.00 9.34 -22.44
C ALA A 233 -12.41 9.69 -21.96
N GLU A 234 -13.31 9.93 -22.92
CA GLU A 234 -14.70 10.27 -22.68
C GLU A 234 -15.66 9.21 -23.23
N VAL A 235 -16.91 9.22 -22.73
CA VAL A 235 -17.97 8.33 -23.22
C VAL A 235 -18.24 8.63 -24.70
N GLY A 236 -18.22 7.58 -25.53
CA GLY A 236 -18.36 7.67 -26.98
C GLY A 236 -17.03 7.67 -27.74
N GLU A 237 -15.92 7.94 -27.07
CA GLU A 237 -14.59 7.96 -27.66
C GLU A 237 -14.07 6.54 -27.95
N TRP A 238 -13.23 6.42 -28.98
CA TRP A 238 -12.55 5.19 -29.31
C TRP A 238 -11.17 5.18 -28.66
N VAL A 239 -10.86 4.13 -27.91
CA VAL A 239 -9.55 3.89 -27.33
C VAL A 239 -8.91 2.67 -27.96
N SER A 240 -7.62 2.77 -28.24
CA SER A 240 -6.81 1.68 -28.75
C SER A 240 -6.04 0.99 -27.63
N ARG A 241 -5.55 -0.19 -27.92
CA ARG A 241 -4.72 -0.94 -26.98
C ARG A 241 -3.46 -0.16 -26.61
N GLY A 242 -3.30 0.13 -25.32
CA GLY A 242 -2.19 0.89 -24.77
C GLY A 242 -2.50 2.37 -24.53
N ASP A 243 -3.60 2.89 -25.07
CA ASP A 243 -3.98 4.28 -24.85
C ASP A 243 -4.29 4.53 -23.38
N PRO A 244 -3.87 5.66 -22.81
CA PRO A 244 -4.19 6.05 -21.46
C PRO A 244 -5.70 6.30 -21.32
N VAL A 245 -6.32 5.81 -20.25
CA VAL A 245 -7.75 5.99 -19.97
C VAL A 245 -7.96 6.80 -18.70
N VAL A 246 -7.28 6.44 -17.61
CA VAL A 246 -7.41 7.09 -16.29
C VAL A 246 -6.05 7.16 -15.61
N GLU A 247 -5.78 8.30 -14.98
CA GLU A 247 -4.67 8.43 -14.05
C GLU A 247 -5.19 8.36 -12.61
N ILE A 248 -4.57 7.51 -11.79
CA ILE A 248 -4.92 7.35 -10.39
C ILE A 248 -3.70 7.52 -9.48
N VAL A 249 -3.92 8.08 -8.29
CA VAL A 249 -2.89 8.26 -7.27
C VAL A 249 -3.35 7.69 -5.93
N SER A 250 -2.42 7.08 -5.21
CA SER A 250 -2.65 6.67 -3.82
C SER A 250 -2.00 7.68 -2.90
N ILE A 251 -2.78 8.31 -2.03
CA ILE A 251 -2.36 9.39 -1.14
C ILE A 251 -2.79 9.19 0.31
N ASP A 252 -3.15 7.97 0.72
CA ASP A 252 -3.37 7.61 2.14
C ASP A 252 -2.07 7.78 2.95
N GLN A 253 -0.95 7.58 2.31
CA GLN A 253 0.37 8.01 2.72
C GLN A 253 1.01 8.77 1.57
N VAL A 254 1.84 9.73 1.90
CA VAL A 254 2.56 10.55 0.91
C VAL A 254 4.06 10.49 1.18
N ASP A 255 4.85 10.60 0.14
CA ASP A 255 6.29 10.74 0.24
C ASP A 255 6.66 12.20 -0.04
N VAL A 256 7.29 12.87 0.93
CA VAL A 256 7.90 14.17 0.70
C VAL A 256 9.28 13.93 0.11
N LYS A 257 9.45 14.31 -1.14
CA LYS A 257 10.74 14.26 -1.83
C LYS A 257 11.47 15.57 -1.66
N THR A 258 12.64 15.52 -1.06
CA THR A 258 13.53 16.67 -0.88
C THR A 258 14.92 16.35 -1.41
N PHE A 259 15.70 17.38 -1.69
CA PHE A 259 17.05 17.25 -2.23
C PHE A 259 18.05 17.70 -1.19
N VAL A 260 18.96 16.81 -0.84
CA VAL A 260 19.95 17.04 0.23
C VAL A 260 21.34 17.05 -0.37
N LEU A 261 22.15 18.04 0.01
CA LEU A 261 23.55 18.18 -0.42
C LEU A 261 24.36 16.94 -0.03
N GLU A 262 25.31 16.56 -0.87
CA GLU A 262 26.21 15.43 -0.67
C GLU A 262 26.88 15.42 0.71
N SER A 263 27.32 16.58 1.21
CA SER A 263 27.99 16.72 2.53
C SER A 263 27.10 16.32 3.72
N HIS A 264 25.78 16.33 3.56
CA HIS A 264 24.83 16.01 4.62
C HIS A 264 24.34 14.56 4.59
N VAL A 265 24.44 13.89 3.44
CA VAL A 265 23.94 12.52 3.24
C VAL A 265 24.54 11.51 4.23
N PRO A 266 25.86 11.53 4.56
CA PRO A 266 26.45 10.57 5.49
C PRO A 266 25.88 10.62 6.92
N HIS A 267 25.21 11.73 7.27
CA HIS A 267 24.59 11.91 8.59
C HIS A 267 23.15 11.43 8.67
N LEU A 268 22.54 11.10 7.52
CA LEU A 268 21.17 10.63 7.46
C LEU A 268 21.10 9.12 7.73
N ARG A 269 20.09 8.70 8.50
CA ARG A 269 19.82 7.29 8.78
C ARG A 269 18.37 6.98 8.44
N LEU A 270 18.15 5.89 7.74
CA LEU A 270 16.80 5.37 7.47
C LEU A 270 16.07 5.08 8.77
N GLY A 271 14.76 5.28 8.79
CA GLY A 271 13.92 5.10 9.97
C GLY A 271 13.93 6.28 10.94
N THR A 272 14.73 7.32 10.70
CA THR A 272 14.76 8.50 11.57
C THR A 272 13.45 9.27 11.46
N PRO A 273 12.77 9.57 12.60
CA PRO A 273 11.63 10.47 12.60
C PRO A 273 12.10 11.91 12.33
N VAL A 274 11.40 12.61 11.47
CA VAL A 274 11.73 13.97 11.03
C VAL A 274 10.49 14.86 11.08
N ARG A 275 10.73 16.14 11.34
CA ARG A 275 9.68 17.15 11.35
C ARG A 275 9.37 17.59 9.93
N VAL A 276 8.08 17.54 9.58
CA VAL A 276 7.55 17.94 8.28
C VAL A 276 6.49 19.03 8.48
N GLU A 277 6.62 20.11 7.77
CA GLU A 277 5.67 21.22 7.75
C GLU A 277 5.19 21.42 6.31
N ILE A 278 3.88 21.34 6.10
CA ILE A 278 3.27 21.60 4.81
C ILE A 278 2.94 23.08 4.73
N ALA A 279 3.41 23.78 3.70
CA ALA A 279 3.25 25.22 3.58
C ALA A 279 1.78 25.67 3.58
N ALA A 280 0.88 24.84 3.03
CA ALA A 280 -0.55 25.08 3.04
C ALA A 280 -1.25 24.81 4.39
N LEU A 281 -0.54 24.22 5.38
CA LEU A 281 -1.07 23.84 6.69
C LEU A 281 -0.18 24.40 7.81
N PRO A 282 -0.08 25.73 7.97
CA PRO A 282 0.94 26.37 8.81
C PRO A 282 0.83 26.07 10.29
N GLN A 283 -0.34 25.61 10.76
CA GLN A 283 -0.58 25.30 12.17
C GLN A 283 -0.35 23.83 12.53
N GLN A 284 -0.02 22.98 11.52
CA GLN A 284 0.17 21.54 11.73
C GLN A 284 1.62 21.14 11.49
N VAL A 285 2.22 20.60 12.53
CA VAL A 285 3.54 19.97 12.47
C VAL A 285 3.34 18.48 12.39
N LEU A 286 3.76 17.90 11.29
CA LEU A 286 3.64 16.46 11.03
C LEU A 286 4.98 15.78 11.35
N THR A 287 4.90 14.53 11.78
CA THR A 287 6.07 13.68 11.93
C THR A 287 6.12 12.72 10.76
N GLY A 288 7.19 12.82 9.97
CA GLY A 288 7.48 11.86 8.91
C GLY A 288 8.61 10.92 9.31
N THR A 289 8.82 9.87 8.52
CA THR A 289 9.92 8.93 8.68
C THR A 289 10.78 8.93 7.42
N LEU A 290 12.08 9.02 7.56
CA LEU A 290 13.04 8.88 6.44
C LEU A 290 13.02 7.44 5.92
N VAL A 291 12.44 7.23 4.73
CA VAL A 291 12.25 5.88 4.17
C VAL A 291 13.24 5.52 3.08
N ALA A 292 13.77 6.51 2.37
CA ALA A 292 14.74 6.24 1.30
C ALA A 292 15.68 7.42 1.08
N ILE A 293 16.92 7.09 0.76
CA ILE A 293 17.91 7.98 0.19
C ILE A 293 18.24 7.37 -1.18
N VAL A 294 17.91 8.08 -2.25
CA VAL A 294 18.17 7.58 -3.60
C VAL A 294 19.68 7.62 -3.87
N PRO A 295 20.33 6.49 -4.22
CA PRO A 295 21.79 6.42 -4.32
C PRO A 295 22.36 7.03 -5.63
N GLN A 296 21.60 7.90 -6.27
CA GLN A 296 22.00 8.63 -7.47
C GLN A 296 21.80 10.11 -7.25
N ALA A 297 22.90 10.86 -7.33
CA ALA A 297 22.87 12.30 -7.24
C ALA A 297 22.48 12.96 -8.56
N ASP A 298 21.86 14.10 -8.48
CA ASP A 298 21.84 15.05 -9.59
C ASP A 298 23.25 15.70 -9.68
N THR A 299 23.94 15.44 -10.77
CA THR A 299 25.33 15.87 -10.98
C THR A 299 25.48 17.38 -11.13
N ARG A 300 24.41 18.10 -11.49
CA ARG A 300 24.43 19.56 -11.64
C ARG A 300 24.32 20.27 -10.31
N SER A 301 23.39 19.80 -9.48
CA SER A 301 23.15 20.37 -8.14
C SER A 301 23.95 19.70 -7.02
N ARG A 302 24.57 18.54 -7.28
CA ARG A 302 25.25 17.67 -6.29
C ARG A 302 24.35 17.37 -5.09
N THR A 303 23.08 17.08 -5.37
CA THR A 303 22.10 16.75 -4.36
C THR A 303 21.58 15.32 -4.55
N PHE A 304 21.26 14.68 -3.45
CA PHE A 304 20.63 13.37 -3.42
C PHE A 304 19.15 13.49 -3.10
N PRO A 305 18.25 12.85 -3.87
CA PRO A 305 16.84 12.79 -3.52
C PRO A 305 16.63 11.95 -2.26
N VAL A 306 15.90 12.50 -1.31
CA VAL A 306 15.56 11.87 -0.03
C VAL A 306 14.04 11.83 0.07
N LYS A 307 13.49 10.67 0.47
CA LYS A 307 12.04 10.47 0.62
C LYS A 307 11.67 10.30 2.08
N ILE A 308 10.73 11.10 2.51
CA ILE A 308 10.19 11.12 3.86
C ILE A 308 8.72 10.74 3.79
N ARG A 309 8.35 9.63 4.39
CA ARG A 309 6.98 9.16 4.43
C ARG A 309 6.19 9.82 5.53
N VAL A 310 5.01 10.32 5.17
CA VAL A 310 4.07 10.98 6.08
C VAL A 310 2.71 10.32 5.92
N ALA A 311 2.08 9.96 7.03
CA ALA A 311 0.69 9.49 7.01
C ALA A 311 -0.24 10.68 6.69
N ASN A 312 -1.19 10.47 5.80
CA ASN A 312 -2.16 11.49 5.45
C ASN A 312 -3.44 11.31 6.26
N THR A 313 -4.04 12.40 6.68
CA THR A 313 -5.34 12.40 7.33
C THR A 313 -6.42 12.61 6.28
N ILE A 314 -7.40 11.71 6.25
CA ILE A 314 -8.54 11.78 5.34
C ILE A 314 -9.76 12.15 6.16
N THR A 315 -10.38 13.29 5.87
CA THR A 315 -11.59 13.77 6.56
C THR A 315 -12.73 13.81 5.56
N ALA A 316 -13.80 13.08 5.85
CA ALA A 316 -14.99 12.99 4.96
C ALA A 316 -14.62 12.62 3.49
N GLY A 317 -13.66 11.73 3.30
CA GLY A 317 -13.21 11.30 1.96
C GLY A 317 -12.23 12.27 1.29
N VAL A 318 -11.95 13.43 1.88
CA VAL A 318 -11.01 14.42 1.32
C VAL A 318 -9.65 14.31 2.03
N PRO A 319 -8.57 14.05 1.28
CA PRO A 319 -7.22 14.01 1.84
C PRO A 319 -6.74 15.42 2.21
N LEU A 320 -6.18 15.55 3.40
CA LEU A 320 -5.66 16.82 3.90
C LEU A 320 -4.41 17.27 3.11
N ILE A 321 -3.51 16.31 2.87
CA ILE A 321 -2.28 16.53 2.11
C ILE A 321 -2.52 16.07 0.67
N LYS A 322 -2.26 16.95 -0.29
CA LYS A 322 -2.41 16.67 -1.72
C LYS A 322 -1.05 16.57 -2.39
N ALA A 323 -0.94 15.73 -3.41
CA ALA A 323 0.25 15.65 -4.24
C ALA A 323 0.55 17.02 -4.89
N GLY A 324 1.82 17.37 -4.99
CA GLY A 324 2.28 18.66 -5.50
C GLY A 324 2.40 19.77 -4.44
N MET A 325 1.91 19.57 -3.22
CA MET A 325 2.08 20.56 -2.15
C MET A 325 3.55 20.74 -1.77
N LEU A 326 3.92 21.98 -1.40
CA LEU A 326 5.24 22.32 -0.89
C LEU A 326 5.36 21.90 0.57
N ALA A 327 6.47 21.23 0.92
CA ALA A 327 6.79 20.83 2.27
C ALA A 327 8.16 21.34 2.70
N ARG A 328 8.31 21.66 3.99
CA ARG A 328 9.59 21.91 4.65
C ARG A 328 9.91 20.76 5.56
N VAL A 329 11.08 20.18 5.39
CA VAL A 329 11.53 19.02 6.16
C VAL A 329 12.78 19.39 6.94
N THR A 330 12.77 19.24 8.26
CA THR A 330 13.94 19.45 9.10
C THR A 330 14.64 18.13 9.34
N LEU A 331 15.80 17.94 8.68
CA LEU A 331 16.61 16.72 8.75
C LEU A 331 17.77 16.89 9.72
N PRO A 332 18.14 15.88 10.52
CA PRO A 332 19.31 15.88 11.39
C PRO A 332 20.58 15.67 10.55
N THR A 333 21.12 16.72 9.97
CA THR A 333 22.24 16.69 9.02
C THR A 333 23.58 17.13 9.61
N GLY A 334 23.60 17.56 10.89
CA GLY A 334 24.80 17.96 11.58
C GLY A 334 25.46 16.82 12.33
N SER A 335 26.79 16.95 12.59
CA SER A 335 27.47 16.07 13.52
C SER A 335 26.84 16.16 14.92
N ARG A 336 26.73 15.03 15.60
CA ARG A 336 26.36 15.01 17.02
C ARG A 336 27.44 15.73 17.80
N LYS A 337 27.08 16.80 18.48
CA LYS A 337 27.97 17.54 19.37
C LYS A 337 27.37 17.58 20.75
N LYS A 338 28.20 17.39 21.77
CA LYS A 338 27.81 17.66 23.15
C LYS A 338 27.56 19.15 23.31
N ALA A 339 26.42 19.50 23.83
CA ALA A 339 26.01 20.87 24.04
C ALA A 339 25.32 21.06 25.37
N LEU A 340 25.50 22.26 25.95
CA LEU A 340 24.83 22.65 27.16
C LEU A 340 23.39 23.03 26.83
N LEU A 341 22.45 22.44 27.51
CA LEU A 341 21.03 22.67 27.34
C LEU A 341 20.41 23.24 28.58
N VAL A 342 19.58 24.24 28.38
CA VAL A 342 18.73 24.83 29.42
C VAL A 342 17.27 24.81 28.98
N PRO A 343 16.29 24.76 29.90
CA PRO A 343 14.89 24.95 29.55
C PRO A 343 14.67 26.28 28.85
N LYS A 344 13.78 26.32 27.85
CA LYS A 344 13.43 27.56 27.15
C LYS A 344 12.92 28.65 28.09
N ASP A 345 12.23 28.21 29.18
CA ASP A 345 11.70 29.10 30.20
C ASP A 345 12.80 29.79 31.05
N ALA A 346 14.05 29.32 31.00
CA ALA A 346 15.19 29.98 31.68
C ALA A 346 15.72 31.18 30.92
N LEU A 347 15.30 31.40 29.66
CA LEU A 347 15.75 32.49 28.81
C LEU A 347 15.02 33.77 29.16
N VAL A 348 15.80 34.85 29.33
CA VAL A 348 15.29 36.22 29.40
C VAL A 348 15.66 36.93 28.10
N LEU A 349 14.64 37.30 27.33
CA LEU A 349 14.78 37.84 25.96
C LEU A 349 14.66 39.36 25.85
N GLY A 350 14.65 40.09 26.96
CA GLY A 350 14.41 41.55 26.99
C GLY A 350 15.63 42.46 26.75
N GLY A 351 16.81 41.89 26.40
CA GLY A 351 18.04 42.63 26.22
C GLY A 351 18.65 42.53 24.81
N VAL A 352 19.81 43.17 24.60
CA VAL A 352 20.57 43.11 23.34
C VAL A 352 20.98 41.67 23.00
N ARG A 353 21.22 40.83 23.99
CA ARG A 353 21.49 39.39 23.88
C ARG A 353 20.61 38.61 24.85
N PRO A 354 20.19 37.39 24.48
CA PRO A 354 19.54 36.50 25.41
C PRO A 354 20.39 36.25 26.65
N THR A 355 19.75 36.23 27.82
CA THR A 355 20.45 36.11 29.11
C THR A 355 19.82 35.00 29.93
N VAL A 356 20.63 34.25 30.67
CA VAL A 356 20.22 33.25 31.64
C VAL A 356 20.71 33.65 33.02
N PHE A 357 19.86 33.58 34.04
CA PHE A 357 20.28 33.82 35.42
C PHE A 357 20.82 32.53 36.04
N VAL A 358 22.13 32.53 36.32
CA VAL A 358 22.82 31.44 37.01
C VAL A 358 22.83 31.72 38.50
N VAL A 359 22.48 30.71 39.29
CA VAL A 359 22.49 30.79 40.76
C VAL A 359 23.91 30.53 41.26
N VAL A 360 24.42 31.41 42.05
CA VAL A 360 25.70 31.30 42.75
C VAL A 360 25.41 31.10 44.25
N PRO A 361 25.71 29.94 44.80
CA PRO A 361 25.46 29.67 46.22
C PRO A 361 26.37 30.52 47.13
N ASP A 362 25.84 31.09 48.21
CA ASP A 362 26.66 31.77 49.22
C ASP A 362 27.51 30.70 49.96
N ARG A 363 28.79 30.99 50.14
CA ARG A 363 29.72 30.11 50.85
C ARG A 363 29.39 29.96 52.34
N LYS A 364 28.67 30.95 52.93
CA LYS A 364 28.35 30.97 54.37
C LYS A 364 26.95 30.46 54.72
N ASP A 365 26.01 30.53 53.78
CA ASP A 365 24.63 30.09 54.01
C ASP A 365 24.04 29.50 52.71
N PRO A 366 23.98 28.13 52.57
CA PRO A 366 23.49 27.48 51.34
C PRO A 366 22.03 27.80 50.97
N LYS A 367 21.24 28.33 51.94
CA LYS A 367 19.87 28.80 51.68
C LYS A 367 19.78 30.19 51.08
N LYS A 368 20.87 30.95 51.12
CA LYS A 368 20.99 32.28 50.52
C LYS A 368 21.89 32.21 49.29
N SER A 369 21.28 32.29 48.14
CA SER A 369 22.00 32.30 46.89
C SER A 369 21.85 33.64 46.20
N THR A 370 22.83 34.04 45.39
CA THR A 370 22.77 35.23 44.56
C THR A 370 22.62 34.83 43.09
N VAL A 371 22.01 35.68 42.29
CA VAL A 371 21.87 35.41 40.84
C VAL A 371 22.81 36.29 40.04
N ARG A 372 23.47 35.67 39.05
CA ARG A 372 24.34 36.35 38.09
C ARG A 372 23.74 36.22 36.69
N PRO A 373 23.49 37.32 35.97
CA PRO A 373 23.11 37.24 34.57
C PRO A 373 24.29 36.79 33.72
N VAL A 374 24.09 35.84 32.84
CA VAL A 374 25.06 35.36 31.85
C VAL A 374 24.45 35.50 30.49
N SER A 375 25.06 36.32 29.63
CA SER A 375 24.67 36.42 28.22
C SER A 375 25.04 35.12 27.50
N VAL A 376 24.13 34.61 26.71
CA VAL A 376 24.30 33.35 25.99
C VAL A 376 23.94 33.50 24.53
N ASP A 377 24.64 32.76 23.68
CA ASP A 377 24.25 32.57 22.30
C ASP A 377 23.36 31.31 22.20
N LEU A 378 22.25 31.43 21.48
CA LEU A 378 21.28 30.37 21.35
C LEU A 378 21.64 29.46 20.16
N GLY A 379 21.53 28.14 20.35
CA GLY A 379 21.76 27.17 19.32
C GLY A 379 20.50 26.33 19.06
N VAL A 380 20.69 25.05 18.88
CA VAL A 380 19.64 24.08 18.50
C VAL A 380 18.61 23.88 19.61
N ALA A 381 17.33 23.98 19.29
CA ALA A 381 16.26 23.66 20.22
C ALA A 381 15.94 22.13 20.15
N SER A 382 15.87 21.49 21.32
CA SER A 382 15.53 20.06 21.46
C SER A 382 14.36 19.91 22.43
N GLY A 383 13.16 19.78 21.92
CA GLY A 383 11.94 19.75 22.72
C GLY A 383 11.75 21.03 23.55
N ARG A 384 11.68 20.85 24.91
CA ARG A 384 11.57 21.96 25.86
C ARG A 384 12.92 22.60 26.22
N LEU A 385 14.03 22.01 25.77
CA LEU A 385 15.38 22.50 26.03
C LEU A 385 15.91 23.28 24.82
N ILE A 386 16.87 24.13 25.05
CA ILE A 386 17.59 24.89 24.02
C ILE A 386 19.07 24.89 24.33
N GLN A 387 19.87 24.70 23.29
CA GLN A 387 21.32 24.81 23.38
C GLN A 387 21.72 26.24 23.67
N VAL A 388 22.63 26.41 24.64
CA VAL A 388 23.23 27.71 24.97
C VAL A 388 24.75 27.58 24.94
N SER A 389 25.38 28.63 24.45
CA SER A 389 26.84 28.79 24.49
C SER A 389 27.17 30.07 25.25
N GLY A 390 28.09 29.99 26.21
CA GLY A 390 28.47 31.13 27.06
C GLY A 390 29.23 30.68 28.30
N ALA A 391 29.39 31.58 29.26
CA ALA A 391 30.11 31.32 30.54
C ALA A 391 29.23 30.49 31.51
N ILE A 392 28.73 29.34 31.05
CA ILE A 392 27.88 28.37 31.79
C ILE A 392 28.56 27.02 31.81
N GLN A 393 28.42 26.29 32.92
CA GLN A 393 28.98 24.95 33.09
C GLN A 393 27.88 23.91 33.39
N VAL A 394 28.18 22.66 33.07
CA VAL A 394 27.30 21.51 33.41
C VAL A 394 27.04 21.47 34.91
N GLY A 395 25.77 21.21 35.29
CA GLY A 395 25.39 21.12 36.70
C GLY A 395 25.10 22.44 37.37
N GLN A 396 25.44 23.60 36.78
CA GLN A 396 25.05 24.90 37.33
C GLN A 396 23.52 25.04 37.34
N GLN A 397 23.01 25.66 38.43
CA GLN A 397 21.57 25.90 38.53
C GLN A 397 21.17 27.18 37.79
N VAL A 398 20.17 27.11 36.96
CA VAL A 398 19.60 28.23 36.21
C VAL A 398 18.15 28.46 36.64
N VAL A 399 17.76 29.73 36.70
CA VAL A 399 16.40 30.11 37.08
C VAL A 399 15.46 29.91 35.91
N VAL A 400 14.36 29.17 36.14
CA VAL A 400 13.33 28.86 35.11
C VAL A 400 12.01 29.60 35.39
N GLN A 401 11.75 29.99 36.63
CA GLN A 401 10.57 30.83 36.98
C GLN A 401 10.99 31.96 37.91
N GLY A 402 10.44 33.15 37.65
CA GLY A 402 10.76 34.37 38.39
C GLY A 402 11.94 35.11 37.81
N ASN A 403 12.55 34.67 36.71
CA ASN A 403 13.72 35.23 36.03
C ASN A 403 13.48 36.62 35.47
N GLU A 404 12.25 36.99 35.05
CA GLU A 404 11.94 38.30 34.41
C GLU A 404 12.08 39.50 35.34
N ARG A 405 12.04 39.29 36.67
CA ARG A 405 12.06 40.38 37.68
C ARG A 405 13.36 40.47 38.48
N LEU A 406 14.33 39.61 38.13
CA LEU A 406 15.59 39.54 38.82
C LEU A 406 16.54 40.68 38.41
N ARG A 407 17.28 41.20 39.40
CA ARG A 407 18.39 42.14 39.17
C ARG A 407 19.73 41.45 39.39
N PRO A 408 20.78 41.86 38.69
CA PRO A 408 22.11 41.31 38.90
C PRO A 408 22.53 41.42 40.38
N GLY A 409 23.06 40.32 40.95
CA GLY A 409 23.48 40.25 42.34
C GLY A 409 22.35 40.12 43.37
N GLN A 410 21.10 40.04 42.97
CA GLN A 410 19.96 39.91 43.90
C GLN A 410 20.01 38.59 44.67
N GLN A 411 19.71 38.63 45.99
CA GLN A 411 19.57 37.46 46.81
C GLN A 411 18.24 36.76 46.50
N VAL A 412 18.30 35.41 46.36
CA VAL A 412 17.16 34.55 46.02
C VAL A 412 17.12 33.33 46.93
N VAL A 413 15.92 32.82 47.15
CA VAL A 413 15.70 31.49 47.76
C VAL A 413 15.31 30.51 46.65
N THR A 414 16.10 29.47 46.49
CA THR A 414 15.93 28.49 45.42
C THR A 414 14.94 27.38 45.81
N ARG A 415 14.05 27.03 44.90
CA ARG A 415 13.24 25.81 44.96
C ARG A 415 13.57 24.96 43.72
N PRO A 416 13.81 23.65 43.89
CA PRO A 416 14.00 22.80 42.76
C PRO A 416 12.71 22.74 41.92
N ALA A 417 12.86 22.69 40.60
CA ALA A 417 11.73 22.46 39.68
C ALA A 417 11.10 21.12 39.98
N SER A 418 9.81 21.09 40.22
CA SER A 418 9.01 19.85 40.50
C SER A 418 8.89 18.92 39.29
N VAL A 419 9.43 19.33 38.12
CA VAL A 419 9.36 18.51 36.91
C VAL A 419 10.75 17.92 36.64
N ALA A 420 10.94 16.69 37.05
CA ALA A 420 12.02 15.87 36.52
C ALA A 420 11.93 15.88 34.97
N VAL A 421 12.98 16.29 34.29
CA VAL A 421 13.11 16.18 32.82
C VAL A 421 12.97 14.68 32.50
N PRO A 422 11.97 14.23 31.75
CA PRO A 422 11.81 12.82 31.44
C PRO A 422 13.08 12.35 30.73
N ALA A 423 13.73 11.34 31.26
CA ALA A 423 14.73 10.58 30.54
C ALA A 423 13.98 9.87 29.41
N GLU A 424 14.18 10.26 28.15
CA GLU A 424 13.75 9.44 27.03
C GLU A 424 14.49 8.11 27.10
N THR A 425 13.76 7.05 27.46
CA THR A 425 14.23 5.68 27.39
C THR A 425 14.47 5.35 25.90
N PRO A 426 15.65 4.85 25.52
CA PRO A 426 15.88 4.38 24.14
C PRO A 426 14.88 3.27 23.87
N GLY A 427 14.11 3.39 22.78
CA GLY A 427 13.08 2.46 22.38
C GLY A 427 13.59 1.03 22.35
N ALA A 428 13.03 0.19 23.23
CA ALA A 428 13.21 -1.24 23.23
C ALA A 428 12.67 -1.81 21.91
N ALA A 429 13.56 -2.34 21.11
CA ALA A 429 13.22 -3.16 19.94
C ALA A 429 12.40 -4.36 20.42
N ARG A 430 11.11 -4.36 20.15
CA ARG A 430 10.27 -5.54 20.28
C ARG A 430 10.62 -6.52 19.18
N THR A 431 11.49 -7.46 19.48
CA THR A 431 11.66 -8.71 18.72
C THR A 431 10.35 -9.51 18.87
N LYS A 432 9.59 -9.62 17.81
CA LYS A 432 8.55 -10.65 17.69
C LYS A 432 9.14 -11.86 16.97
N ARG A 433 9.05 -12.99 17.63
CA ARG A 433 9.18 -14.34 17.05
C ARG A 433 8.04 -14.62 16.07
#